data_b91df3e8fffe03f4ddf9aa15bd7c13e9
#
_entry.id   b91df3e8fffe03f4ddf9aa15bd7c13e9
#
_cell.length_a   1.000
_cell.length_b   1.000
_cell.length_c   1.000
_cell.angle_alpha   90.00
_cell.angle_beta   90.00
_cell.angle_gamma   90.00
#
_symmetry.space_group_name_H-M   'P 1'
#
loop_
_entity.id
_entity.type
_entity.pdbx_description
1 polymer ?
#
loop_
_entity_poly.entity_id
_entity_poly.type
_entity_poly.pdbx_seq_one_letter_code
_entity_poly.pdbx_strand_id
1 'polypeptide(L)'
;IVKGIQIERNFTQFVVFAEDTILSALSKITANQSRLIFVVSESGILQGVLTDGDFRRWIAGCGDIDLNRPVTAAMNPNCRSAAEGTALADLSNAVHTWKASRPGGGRIQALPLLDSHGRLVAVVIPATDGLQLGSRRIGDGEPSFVIAEIGNNHNGDLAQALKLVDAAHHAGADCAKFQMRDMSRLYRNAGDSNDMASDLGTQYTLDLLERFQLSDDELFQCFDYTASKGLIPLCTPWDETSLEKLNNWGMEGFKVASADFTNHRLITQLTATGKPLICSTGMASEQEIRAGIRHLQNEGAAYVLLHCNSTYPTPFKDVNLRYLDRLRELAGAP
;
A
#
# COMPACT_ATOMS: atom_id res chain seq x y z
N ILE A 1 -10.06 -0.35 -18.28
CA ILE A 1 -8.86 -0.19 -17.43
C ILE A 1 -8.04 -1.47 -17.62
N VAL A 2 -6.95 -1.39 -18.37
CA VAL A 2 -6.00 -2.49 -18.45
C VAL A 2 -5.19 -2.44 -17.16
N LYS A 3 -5.30 -3.49 -16.31
CA LYS A 3 -4.56 -3.58 -15.05
C LYS A 3 -3.08 -3.36 -15.28
N GLY A 4 -2.50 -2.40 -14.59
CA GLY A 4 -1.08 -2.40 -14.27
C GLY A 4 -0.16 -1.43 -15.03
N ILE A 5 -0.62 -0.53 -15.91
CA ILE A 5 0.22 0.50 -16.53
C ILE A 5 -0.49 1.84 -16.70
N GLN A 6 0.27 2.92 -16.58
CA GLN A 6 -0.13 4.29 -16.88
C GLN A 6 0.77 4.82 -18.01
N ILE A 7 0.18 5.53 -18.97
CA ILE A 7 0.94 6.21 -20.02
C ILE A 7 1.04 7.69 -19.66
N GLU A 8 2.25 8.11 -19.31
CA GLU A 8 2.55 9.49 -18.93
C GLU A 8 3.02 10.27 -20.16
N ARG A 9 2.25 11.27 -20.58
CA ARG A 9 2.57 12.13 -21.72
C ARG A 9 3.31 13.41 -21.32
N ASN A 10 3.21 13.79 -20.03
CA ASN A 10 4.04 14.84 -19.46
C ASN A 10 5.30 14.22 -18.83
N PHE A 11 6.23 13.82 -19.66
CA PHE A 11 7.42 13.05 -19.27
C PHE A 11 8.66 13.91 -18.98
N THR A 12 8.54 15.23 -18.86
CA THR A 12 9.69 16.13 -18.63
C THR A 12 10.52 15.76 -17.38
N GLN A 13 9.88 15.22 -16.36
CA GLN A 13 10.55 14.72 -15.15
C GLN A 13 11.38 13.45 -15.39
N PHE A 14 11.16 12.73 -16.48
CA PHE A 14 11.86 11.48 -16.84
C PHE A 14 12.97 11.66 -17.86
N VAL A 15 13.31 12.91 -18.24
CA VAL A 15 14.19 13.19 -19.37
C VAL A 15 15.28 14.18 -19.00
N VAL A 16 16.50 13.91 -19.53
CA VAL A 16 17.63 14.85 -19.60
C VAL A 16 18.17 14.86 -21.02
N PHE A 17 18.85 15.94 -21.40
CA PHE A 17 19.55 16.01 -22.67
C PHE A 17 20.94 15.37 -22.58
N ALA A 18 21.45 14.91 -23.70
CA ALA A 18 22.72 14.21 -23.77
C ALA A 18 23.91 15.03 -23.19
N GLU A 19 23.84 16.35 -23.32
CA GLU A 19 24.87 17.28 -22.82
C GLU A 19 24.67 17.67 -21.34
N ASP A 20 23.54 17.32 -20.75
CA ASP A 20 23.30 17.55 -19.31
C ASP A 20 24.33 16.78 -18.48
N THR A 21 24.69 17.33 -17.31
CA THR A 21 25.69 16.69 -16.45
C THR A 21 25.10 15.46 -15.72
N ILE A 22 25.98 14.53 -15.36
CA ILE A 22 25.60 13.39 -14.49
C ILE A 22 24.95 13.88 -13.21
N LEU A 23 25.46 14.99 -12.62
CA LEU A 23 24.87 15.59 -11.41
C LEU A 23 23.42 16.04 -11.63
N SER A 24 23.14 16.70 -12.76
CA SER A 24 21.79 17.12 -13.13
C SER A 24 20.87 15.91 -13.29
N ALA A 25 21.32 14.85 -13.96
CA ALA A 25 20.57 13.62 -14.13
C ALA A 25 20.23 12.94 -12.80
N LEU A 26 21.19 12.84 -11.86
CA LEU A 26 20.98 12.29 -10.52
C LEU A 26 19.97 13.11 -9.70
N SER A 27 20.04 14.44 -9.80
CA SER A 27 19.08 15.34 -9.14
C SER A 27 17.66 15.10 -9.64
N LYS A 28 17.47 14.91 -10.96
CA LYS A 28 16.17 14.57 -11.54
C LYS A 28 15.72 13.15 -11.16
N ILE A 29 16.61 12.16 -11.11
CA ILE A 29 16.29 10.79 -10.63
C ILE A 29 15.77 10.83 -9.20
N THR A 30 16.40 11.66 -8.34
CA THR A 30 15.97 11.84 -6.95
C THR A 30 14.59 12.49 -6.88
N ALA A 31 14.36 13.51 -7.70
CA ALA A 31 13.09 14.26 -7.71
C ALA A 31 11.91 13.42 -8.26
N ASN A 32 12.14 12.62 -9.32
CA ASN A 32 11.09 11.81 -9.94
C ASN A 32 10.84 10.46 -9.26
N GLN A 33 11.64 10.09 -8.26
CA GLN A 33 11.55 8.84 -7.47
C GLN A 33 11.51 7.55 -8.31
N SER A 34 11.76 7.63 -9.63
CA SER A 34 11.66 6.49 -10.56
C SER A 34 12.94 5.68 -10.68
N ARG A 35 14.05 6.13 -10.04
CA ARG A 35 15.39 5.52 -10.08
C ARG A 35 16.01 5.39 -11.49
N LEU A 36 15.46 6.12 -12.44
CA LEU A 36 15.96 6.19 -13.81
C LEU A 36 15.67 7.54 -14.45
N ILE A 37 16.41 7.84 -15.52
CA ILE A 37 16.18 9.00 -16.38
C ILE A 37 16.51 8.59 -17.81
N PHE A 38 15.70 9.01 -18.80
CA PHE A 38 15.99 8.81 -20.22
C PHE A 38 16.85 9.93 -20.73
N VAL A 39 17.82 9.58 -21.55
CA VAL A 39 18.72 10.53 -22.20
C VAL A 39 18.28 10.71 -23.64
N VAL A 40 17.99 11.94 -24.05
CA VAL A 40 17.54 12.26 -25.40
C VAL A 40 18.45 13.31 -26.04
N SER A 41 18.46 13.36 -27.39
CA SER A 41 19.06 14.46 -28.13
C SER A 41 18.20 15.72 -28.04
N GLU A 42 18.72 16.87 -28.50
CA GLU A 42 17.94 18.11 -28.62
C GLU A 42 16.70 17.95 -29.51
N SER A 43 16.71 17.04 -30.47
CA SER A 43 15.57 16.69 -31.32
C SER A 43 14.60 15.70 -30.67
N GLY A 44 14.82 15.29 -29.42
CA GLY A 44 13.97 14.35 -28.65
C GLY A 44 14.22 12.88 -28.98
N ILE A 45 15.22 12.51 -29.77
CA ILE A 45 15.56 11.12 -30.10
C ILE A 45 16.16 10.44 -28.86
N LEU A 46 15.63 9.27 -28.47
CA LEU A 46 16.15 8.49 -27.37
C LEU A 46 17.58 7.99 -27.65
N GLN A 47 18.52 8.30 -26.75
CA GLN A 47 19.92 7.87 -26.85
C GLN A 47 20.27 6.81 -25.80
N GLY A 48 19.57 6.77 -24.70
CA GLY A 48 19.83 5.79 -23.65
C GLY A 48 19.05 6.04 -22.37
N VAL A 49 19.46 5.36 -21.32
CA VAL A 49 18.89 5.47 -19.97
C VAL A 49 20.02 5.48 -18.93
N LEU A 50 19.88 6.28 -17.90
CA LEU A 50 20.73 6.21 -16.71
C LEU A 50 19.86 5.71 -15.54
N THR A 51 20.28 4.59 -14.93
CA THR A 51 19.68 4.04 -13.71
C THR A 51 20.67 4.10 -12.55
N ASP A 52 20.18 3.93 -11.30
CA ASP A 52 21.07 3.78 -10.14
C ASP A 52 22.13 2.67 -10.34
N GLY A 53 21.74 1.58 -11.03
CA GLY A 53 22.64 0.49 -11.34
C GLY A 53 23.71 0.86 -12.37
N ASP A 54 23.36 1.67 -13.38
CA ASP A 54 24.31 2.17 -14.39
C ASP A 54 25.29 3.12 -13.74
N PHE A 55 24.79 4.03 -12.92
CA PHE A 55 25.62 4.96 -12.17
C PHE A 55 26.62 4.26 -11.25
N ARG A 56 26.20 3.25 -10.50
CA ARG A 56 27.09 2.47 -9.63
C ARG A 56 28.17 1.73 -10.44
N ARG A 57 27.82 1.17 -11.60
CA ARG A 57 28.78 0.51 -12.50
C ARG A 57 29.79 1.50 -13.05
N TRP A 58 29.31 2.67 -13.46
CA TRP A 58 30.17 3.75 -13.94
C TRP A 58 31.18 4.19 -12.87
N ILE A 59 30.73 4.48 -11.62
CA ILE A 59 31.61 4.83 -10.50
C ILE A 59 32.65 3.74 -10.25
N ALA A 60 32.24 2.47 -10.23
CA ALA A 60 33.14 1.34 -9.97
C ALA A 60 34.22 1.17 -11.07
N GLY A 61 33.97 1.67 -12.27
CA GLY A 61 34.92 1.64 -13.38
C GLY A 61 35.74 2.91 -13.59
N CYS A 62 35.44 3.98 -12.84
CA CYS A 62 36.15 5.26 -12.97
C CYS A 62 37.34 5.36 -12.03
N GLY A 63 38.51 5.77 -12.57
CA GLY A 63 39.68 6.15 -11.77
C GLY A 63 39.54 7.52 -11.12
N ASP A 64 38.74 8.42 -11.74
CA ASP A 64 38.44 9.77 -11.23
C ASP A 64 36.94 10.04 -11.47
N ILE A 65 36.23 10.47 -10.41
CA ILE A 65 34.79 10.69 -10.44
C ILE A 65 34.51 12.18 -10.63
N ASP A 66 34.18 12.57 -11.87
CA ASP A 66 33.73 13.92 -12.20
C ASP A 66 32.25 13.89 -12.62
N LEU A 67 31.35 14.38 -11.72
CA LEU A 67 29.92 14.45 -11.95
C LEU A 67 29.49 15.57 -12.91
N ASN A 68 30.39 16.45 -13.32
CA ASN A 68 30.12 17.48 -14.32
C ASN A 68 30.30 16.97 -15.76
N ARG A 69 30.74 15.72 -15.93
CA ARG A 69 30.79 15.10 -17.27
C ARG A 69 29.37 14.95 -17.84
N PRO A 70 29.23 14.98 -19.18
CA PRO A 70 27.95 14.70 -19.83
C PRO A 70 27.36 13.35 -19.37
N VAL A 71 26.04 13.29 -19.26
CA VAL A 71 25.31 12.07 -18.80
C VAL A 71 25.58 10.87 -19.70
N THR A 72 25.92 11.12 -20.98
CA THR A 72 26.33 10.09 -21.97
C THR A 72 27.51 9.25 -21.51
N ALA A 73 28.37 9.77 -20.62
CA ALA A 73 29.49 9.01 -20.07
C ALA A 73 29.06 7.88 -19.13
N ALA A 74 27.90 7.98 -18.50
CA ALA A 74 27.40 7.03 -17.50
C ALA A 74 26.12 6.29 -17.94
N MET A 75 25.45 6.72 -19.00
CA MET A 75 24.22 6.11 -19.49
C MET A 75 24.44 4.72 -20.09
N ASN A 76 23.40 3.93 -20.10
CA ASN A 76 23.31 2.71 -20.88
C ASN A 76 22.62 3.01 -22.24
N PRO A 77 23.32 2.88 -23.37
CA PRO A 77 22.74 3.15 -24.69
C PRO A 77 21.73 2.08 -25.13
N ASN A 78 21.78 0.87 -24.54
CA ASN A 78 20.87 -0.23 -24.86
C ASN A 78 19.56 -0.12 -24.05
N CYS A 79 18.83 0.98 -24.26
CA CYS A 79 17.53 1.19 -23.62
C CYS A 79 16.44 0.44 -24.40
N ARG A 80 15.67 -0.38 -23.68
CA ARG A 80 14.46 -1.00 -24.28
C ARG A 80 13.39 0.06 -24.42
N SER A 81 12.66 0.01 -25.53
CA SER A 81 11.56 0.90 -25.86
C SER A 81 10.42 0.13 -26.51
N ALA A 82 9.25 0.74 -26.59
CA ALA A 82 8.14 0.26 -27.41
C ALA A 82 7.73 1.33 -28.41
N ALA A 83 7.10 0.92 -29.52
CA ALA A 83 6.59 1.86 -30.52
C ALA A 83 5.31 2.54 -30.01
N GLU A 84 5.09 3.79 -30.39
CA GLU A 84 3.80 4.44 -30.25
C GLU A 84 2.73 3.62 -30.98
N GLY A 85 1.58 3.41 -30.34
CA GLY A 85 0.50 2.55 -30.89
C GLY A 85 0.60 1.07 -30.49
N THR A 86 1.63 0.63 -29.78
CA THR A 86 1.69 -0.72 -29.20
C THR A 86 0.45 -0.98 -28.32
N ALA A 87 -0.16 -2.14 -28.49
CA ALA A 87 -1.36 -2.50 -27.72
C ALA A 87 -1.10 -2.50 -26.20
N LEU A 88 -2.06 -2.00 -25.43
CA LEU A 88 -1.93 -1.87 -23.96
C LEU A 88 -1.59 -3.20 -23.27
N ALA A 89 -2.13 -4.33 -23.78
CA ALA A 89 -1.83 -5.66 -23.25
C ALA A 89 -0.34 -6.02 -23.43
N ASP A 90 0.25 -5.67 -24.59
CA ASP A 90 1.65 -5.94 -24.87
C ASP A 90 2.56 -5.03 -24.06
N LEU A 91 2.18 -3.76 -23.86
CA LEU A 91 2.89 -2.84 -22.96
C LEU A 91 2.87 -3.34 -21.53
N SER A 92 1.71 -3.79 -21.05
CA SER A 92 1.57 -4.38 -19.71
C SER A 92 2.45 -5.63 -19.57
N ASN A 93 2.41 -6.53 -20.54
CA ASN A 93 3.25 -7.72 -20.56
C ASN A 93 4.74 -7.35 -20.59
N ALA A 94 5.16 -6.38 -21.42
CA ALA A 94 6.55 -5.93 -21.50
C ALA A 94 7.05 -5.38 -20.16
N VAL A 95 6.23 -4.62 -19.43
CA VAL A 95 6.54 -4.09 -18.10
C VAL A 95 6.61 -5.20 -17.04
N HIS A 96 5.73 -6.22 -17.12
CA HIS A 96 5.68 -7.30 -16.13
C HIS A 96 6.65 -8.46 -16.37
N THR A 97 6.86 -8.88 -17.61
CA THR A 97 7.74 -10.03 -17.95
C THR A 97 9.22 -9.73 -17.76
N TRP A 98 9.62 -8.48 -17.81
CA TRP A 98 11.00 -8.12 -17.50
C TRP A 98 11.34 -8.30 -16.01
N LYS A 99 10.32 -8.34 -15.14
CA LYS A 99 10.44 -8.69 -13.72
C LYS A 99 11.04 -10.10 -13.49
N ALA A 100 10.80 -11.02 -14.42
CA ALA A 100 11.13 -12.45 -14.25
C ALA A 100 12.54 -12.83 -14.77
N SER A 101 13.21 -11.99 -15.56
CA SER A 101 14.40 -12.41 -16.32
C SER A 101 15.76 -11.96 -15.77
N ARG A 102 15.82 -11.33 -14.58
CA ARG A 102 17.09 -10.95 -13.95
C ARG A 102 17.23 -11.50 -12.53
N PRO A 103 18.33 -12.23 -12.21
CA PRO A 103 18.71 -12.50 -10.83
C PRO A 103 19.03 -11.17 -10.14
N GLY A 104 18.21 -10.77 -9.14
CA GLY A 104 18.34 -9.49 -8.45
C GLY A 104 17.21 -8.48 -8.70
N GLY A 105 16.20 -8.85 -9.51
CA GLY A 105 14.84 -8.28 -9.54
C GLY A 105 14.69 -6.77 -9.54
N GLY A 106 15.48 -6.01 -10.32
CA GLY A 106 15.22 -4.57 -10.51
C GLY A 106 13.88 -4.37 -11.24
N ARG A 107 12.90 -3.73 -10.61
CA ARG A 107 11.67 -3.27 -11.27
C ARG A 107 12.04 -2.39 -12.45
N ILE A 108 11.48 -2.65 -13.67
CA ILE A 108 11.36 -1.58 -14.66
C ILE A 108 10.43 -0.56 -14.06
N GLN A 109 10.94 0.63 -13.87
CA GLN A 109 10.12 1.70 -13.33
C GLN A 109 9.51 2.56 -14.43
N ALA A 110 9.99 2.42 -15.70
CA ALA A 110 9.42 3.09 -16.84
C ALA A 110 9.88 2.46 -18.17
N LEU A 111 9.01 2.48 -19.19
CA LEU A 111 9.29 2.04 -20.55
C LEU A 111 9.02 3.22 -21.50
N PRO A 112 10.01 3.70 -22.28
CA PRO A 112 9.81 4.80 -23.22
C PRO A 112 9.00 4.34 -24.44
N LEU A 113 8.03 5.16 -24.87
CA LEU A 113 7.33 5.01 -26.14
C LEU A 113 7.96 5.95 -27.18
N LEU A 114 8.26 5.39 -28.34
CA LEU A 114 8.90 6.11 -29.42
C LEU A 114 7.99 6.23 -30.63
N ASP A 115 8.06 7.37 -31.31
CA ASP A 115 7.47 7.53 -32.64
C ASP A 115 8.29 6.81 -33.73
N SER A 116 7.85 6.89 -34.98
CA SER A 116 8.52 6.31 -36.14
C SER A 116 9.92 6.90 -36.42
N HIS A 117 10.27 8.02 -35.80
CA HIS A 117 11.57 8.70 -35.94
C HIS A 117 12.48 8.44 -34.72
N GLY A 118 12.07 7.58 -33.77
CA GLY A 118 12.82 7.28 -32.57
C GLY A 118 12.76 8.37 -31.50
N ARG A 119 11.82 9.32 -31.59
CA ARG A 119 11.63 10.37 -30.58
C ARG A 119 10.75 9.86 -29.48
N LEU A 120 11.10 10.23 -28.25
CA LEU A 120 10.30 9.93 -27.07
C LEU A 120 8.99 10.71 -27.10
N VAL A 121 7.85 10.03 -27.07
CA VAL A 121 6.50 10.63 -27.13
C VAL A 121 5.68 10.41 -25.86
N ALA A 122 6.02 9.38 -25.09
CA ALA A 122 5.42 9.09 -23.80
C ALA A 122 6.30 8.13 -23.00
N VAL A 123 5.99 7.98 -21.72
CA VAL A 123 6.63 7.00 -20.84
C VAL A 123 5.53 6.13 -20.24
N VAL A 124 5.65 4.81 -20.40
CA VAL A 124 4.80 3.85 -19.71
C VAL A 124 5.42 3.57 -18.35
N ILE A 125 4.71 3.89 -17.31
CA ILE A 125 5.09 3.54 -15.95
C ILE A 125 4.17 2.42 -15.47
N PRO A 126 4.64 1.48 -14.62
CA PRO A 126 3.73 0.61 -13.91
C PRO A 126 2.69 1.52 -13.25
N ALA A 127 1.41 1.28 -13.51
CA ALA A 127 0.43 1.91 -12.65
C ALA A 127 0.81 1.50 -11.24
N THR A 128 1.09 2.46 -10.41
CA THR A 128 1.09 2.21 -8.98
C THR A 128 -0.32 1.75 -8.70
N ASP A 129 -0.50 0.48 -8.40
CA ASP A 129 -1.75 -0.06 -7.91
C ASP A 129 -2.01 0.59 -6.55
N GLY A 130 -2.31 1.90 -6.59
CA GLY A 130 -2.73 2.66 -5.43
C GLY A 130 -4.11 2.20 -5.07
N LEU A 131 -4.30 1.89 -3.81
CA LEU A 131 -5.60 1.61 -3.25
C LEU A 131 -6.38 2.92 -3.17
N GLN A 132 -7.62 2.94 -3.64
CA GLN A 132 -8.53 4.06 -3.42
C GLN A 132 -9.34 3.78 -2.16
N LEU A 133 -9.24 4.65 -1.16
CA LEU A 133 -10.06 4.62 0.05
C LEU A 133 -10.73 5.98 0.23
N GLY A 134 -12.02 6.04 0.08
CA GLY A 134 -12.76 7.29 0.05
C GLY A 134 -12.21 8.23 -1.01
N SER A 135 -11.95 9.47 -0.63
CA SER A 135 -11.37 10.50 -1.50
C SER A 135 -9.84 10.40 -1.64
N ARG A 136 -9.17 9.49 -0.91
CA ARG A 136 -7.71 9.39 -0.85
C ARG A 136 -7.18 8.19 -1.64
N ARG A 137 -6.09 8.44 -2.34
CA ARG A 137 -5.30 7.38 -2.97
C ARG A 137 -4.13 7.01 -2.06
N ILE A 138 -3.90 5.71 -1.88
CA ILE A 138 -2.83 5.14 -1.05
C ILE A 138 -1.91 4.34 -1.97
N GLY A 139 -0.63 4.72 -2.05
CA GLY A 139 0.33 4.06 -2.94
C GLY A 139 1.65 4.79 -3.05
N ASP A 140 2.55 4.25 -3.87
CA ASP A 140 3.86 4.87 -4.10
C ASP A 140 3.69 6.26 -4.74
N GLY A 141 4.39 7.25 -4.18
CA GLY A 141 4.33 8.64 -4.65
C GLY A 141 3.17 9.47 -4.10
N GLU A 142 2.22 8.85 -3.40
CA GLU A 142 1.17 9.56 -2.70
C GLU A 142 1.63 10.01 -1.30
N PRO A 143 1.07 11.07 -0.74
CA PRO A 143 1.29 11.43 0.67
C PRO A 143 0.91 10.27 1.59
N SER A 144 1.63 10.11 2.70
CA SER A 144 1.33 9.07 3.69
C SER A 144 -0.12 9.18 4.16
N PHE A 145 -0.81 8.04 4.19
CA PHE A 145 -2.17 7.95 4.71
C PHE A 145 -2.13 7.60 6.19
N VAL A 146 -2.55 8.54 7.04
CA VAL A 146 -2.48 8.41 8.49
C VAL A 146 -3.81 7.96 9.06
N ILE A 147 -3.82 6.80 9.70
CA ILE A 147 -5.00 6.20 10.36
C ILE A 147 -4.88 6.39 11.86
N ALA A 148 -5.79 7.15 12.46
CA ALA A 148 -5.92 7.23 13.92
C ALA A 148 -6.67 6.00 14.45
N GLU A 149 -6.00 5.24 15.29
CA GLU A 149 -6.53 4.01 15.90
C GLU A 149 -7.39 4.35 17.14
N ILE A 150 -8.69 4.62 16.93
CA ILE A 150 -9.63 4.86 18.05
C ILE A 150 -9.97 3.55 18.74
N GLY A 151 -10.24 2.49 17.94
CA GLY A 151 -10.43 1.13 18.41
C GLY A 151 -11.48 1.04 19.52
N ASN A 152 -11.07 0.60 20.73
CA ASN A 152 -11.85 0.54 21.95
C ASN A 152 -11.43 1.59 23.00
N ASN A 153 -10.59 2.56 22.65
CA ASN A 153 -10.05 3.56 23.57
C ASN A 153 -11.13 4.55 24.10
N HIS A 154 -12.32 4.50 23.51
CA HIS A 154 -13.51 5.23 23.99
C HIS A 154 -14.14 4.58 25.24
N ASN A 155 -13.74 3.35 25.63
CA ASN A 155 -14.22 2.64 26.81
C ASN A 155 -15.76 2.51 26.90
N GLY A 156 -16.47 2.39 25.78
CA GLY A 156 -17.93 2.32 25.73
C GLY A 156 -18.64 3.67 25.92
N ASP A 157 -17.93 4.78 25.87
CA ASP A 157 -18.47 6.13 26.03
C ASP A 157 -18.48 6.87 24.68
N LEU A 158 -19.67 7.15 24.17
CA LEU A 158 -19.87 7.89 22.92
C LEU A 158 -19.20 9.28 22.95
N ALA A 159 -19.34 10.01 24.06
CA ALA A 159 -18.76 11.35 24.16
C ALA A 159 -17.22 11.29 24.11
N GLN A 160 -16.62 10.27 24.69
CA GLN A 160 -15.19 10.03 24.59
C GLN A 160 -14.78 9.63 23.16
N ALA A 161 -15.57 8.80 22.47
CA ALA A 161 -15.34 8.44 21.07
C ALA A 161 -15.30 9.68 20.16
N LEU A 162 -16.27 10.59 20.30
CA LEU A 162 -16.33 11.84 19.53
C LEU A 162 -15.13 12.77 19.83
N LYS A 163 -14.68 12.84 21.09
CA LYS A 163 -13.45 13.60 21.44
C LYS A 163 -12.20 13.00 20.80
N LEU A 164 -12.12 11.67 20.69
CA LEU A 164 -11.01 11.01 20.00
C LEU A 164 -11.02 11.31 18.50
N VAL A 165 -12.20 11.39 17.88
CA VAL A 165 -12.32 11.85 16.48
C VAL A 165 -11.84 13.29 16.33
N ASP A 166 -12.24 14.19 17.23
CA ASP A 166 -11.75 15.58 17.22
C ASP A 166 -10.24 15.66 17.38
N ALA A 167 -9.66 14.85 18.25
CA ALA A 167 -8.21 14.78 18.44
C ALA A 167 -7.50 14.27 17.16
N ALA A 168 -8.05 13.25 16.51
CA ALA A 168 -7.53 12.72 15.25
C ALA A 168 -7.57 13.79 14.14
N HIS A 169 -8.67 14.53 14.03
CA HIS A 169 -8.82 15.64 13.08
C HIS A 169 -7.78 16.73 13.35
N HIS A 170 -7.66 17.20 14.58
CA HIS A 170 -6.68 18.24 14.96
C HIS A 170 -5.22 17.80 14.75
N ALA A 171 -4.94 16.51 14.89
CA ALA A 171 -3.63 15.95 14.63
C ALA A 171 -3.32 15.78 13.13
N GLY A 172 -4.26 16.05 12.24
CA GLY A 172 -4.08 15.94 10.79
C GLY A 172 -4.11 14.50 10.28
N ALA A 173 -4.80 13.58 10.98
CA ALA A 173 -5.04 12.24 10.47
C ALA A 173 -5.96 12.29 9.23
N ASP A 174 -5.86 11.27 8.37
CA ASP A 174 -6.73 11.12 7.19
C ASP A 174 -7.96 10.27 7.50
N CYS A 175 -7.85 9.42 8.50
CA CYS A 175 -8.82 8.37 8.79
C CYS A 175 -8.93 8.15 10.31
N ALA A 176 -10.14 7.85 10.79
CA ALA A 176 -10.37 7.37 12.15
C ALA A 176 -10.93 5.94 12.11
N LYS A 177 -10.21 5.00 12.77
CA LYS A 177 -10.53 3.58 12.71
C LYS A 177 -11.14 3.07 14.00
N PHE A 178 -12.27 2.39 13.88
CA PHE A 178 -13.05 1.74 14.93
C PHE A 178 -13.02 0.21 14.79
N GLN A 179 -13.76 -0.47 15.66
CA GLN A 179 -13.95 -1.91 15.65
C GLN A 179 -15.43 -2.22 15.89
N MET A 180 -15.94 -3.23 15.19
CA MET A 180 -17.31 -3.72 15.36
C MET A 180 -17.30 -5.22 15.51
N ARG A 181 -18.02 -5.73 16.50
CA ARG A 181 -18.13 -7.17 16.75
C ARG A 181 -19.49 -7.53 17.31
N ASP A 182 -20.00 -8.67 16.90
CA ASP A 182 -21.16 -9.30 17.50
C ASP A 182 -20.70 -10.34 18.54
N MET A 183 -20.79 -9.97 19.82
CA MET A 183 -20.31 -10.81 20.92
C MET A 183 -20.99 -12.18 20.95
N SER A 184 -22.24 -12.27 20.49
CA SER A 184 -22.98 -13.54 20.43
C SER A 184 -22.43 -14.54 19.40
N ARG A 185 -21.66 -14.05 18.41
CA ARG A 185 -21.11 -14.84 17.31
C ARG A 185 -19.63 -15.17 17.44
N LEU A 186 -18.88 -14.33 18.12
CA LEU A 186 -17.43 -14.47 18.25
C LEU A 186 -16.99 -15.55 19.21
N TYR A 187 -17.77 -15.77 20.27
CA TYR A 187 -17.37 -16.63 21.38
C TYR A 187 -18.41 -17.73 21.60
N ARG A 188 -18.19 -18.89 20.97
CA ARG A 188 -19.09 -20.04 21.05
C ARG A 188 -19.16 -20.72 22.43
N ASN A 189 -18.18 -20.50 23.28
CA ASN A 189 -18.11 -21.06 24.61
C ASN A 189 -18.09 -19.91 25.62
N ALA A 190 -19.26 -19.35 25.94
CA ALA A 190 -19.46 -18.82 27.25
C ALA A 190 -19.25 -20.02 28.20
N GLY A 191 -18.13 -20.02 28.96
CA GLY A 191 -17.81 -21.12 29.86
C GLY A 191 -19.01 -21.43 30.76
N ASP A 192 -19.19 -22.68 31.18
CA ASP A 192 -20.17 -23.04 32.16
C ASP A 192 -19.81 -22.29 33.45
N SER A 193 -20.68 -21.36 33.89
CA SER A 193 -20.49 -20.58 35.12
C SER A 193 -20.34 -21.45 36.36
N ASN A 194 -20.57 -22.77 36.27
CA ASN A 194 -20.37 -23.77 37.30
C ASN A 194 -19.05 -24.53 37.19
N ASP A 195 -18.28 -24.33 36.14
CA ASP A 195 -16.98 -24.97 35.98
C ASP A 195 -15.87 -24.07 36.57
N MET A 196 -15.48 -24.38 37.80
CA MET A 196 -14.40 -23.70 38.53
C MET A 196 -13.02 -23.86 37.88
N ALA A 197 -12.88 -24.70 36.84
CA ALA A 197 -11.67 -24.87 36.01
C ALA A 197 -11.72 -24.05 34.71
N SER A 198 -12.82 -23.34 34.42
CA SER A 198 -12.91 -22.46 33.28
C SER A 198 -11.91 -21.29 33.42
N ASP A 199 -11.25 -20.98 32.34
CA ASP A 199 -10.23 -19.92 32.27
C ASP A 199 -10.86 -18.54 32.61
N LEU A 200 -10.75 -18.13 33.89
CA LEU A 200 -11.21 -16.82 34.38
C LEU A 200 -10.62 -15.65 33.57
N GLY A 201 -9.46 -15.84 32.92
CA GLY A 201 -8.84 -14.85 32.05
C GLY A 201 -9.67 -14.62 30.79
N THR A 202 -10.20 -15.66 30.18
CA THR A 202 -11.05 -15.56 28.97
C THR A 202 -12.36 -14.86 29.31
N GLN A 203 -13.06 -15.24 30.41
CA GLN A 203 -14.31 -14.61 30.83
C GLN A 203 -14.09 -13.13 31.15
N TYR A 204 -13.03 -12.79 31.88
CA TYR A 204 -12.68 -11.40 32.20
C TYR A 204 -12.45 -10.57 30.91
N THR A 205 -11.79 -11.14 29.92
CA THR A 205 -11.56 -10.47 28.63
C THR A 205 -12.86 -10.23 27.87
N LEU A 206 -13.79 -11.19 27.88
CA LEU A 206 -15.11 -11.06 27.27
C LEU A 206 -15.93 -9.95 27.93
N ASP A 207 -16.00 -9.94 29.26
CA ASP A 207 -16.72 -8.92 30.04
C ASP A 207 -16.17 -7.50 29.77
N LEU A 208 -14.83 -7.36 29.61
CA LEU A 208 -14.22 -6.10 29.24
C LEU A 208 -14.56 -5.68 27.80
N LEU A 209 -14.54 -6.63 26.86
CA LEU A 209 -14.88 -6.35 25.46
C LEU A 209 -16.35 -5.91 25.34
N GLU A 210 -17.27 -6.57 26.04
CA GLU A 210 -18.68 -6.18 26.08
C GLU A 210 -18.88 -4.80 26.71
N ARG A 211 -18.22 -4.55 27.83
CA ARG A 211 -18.30 -3.27 28.55
C ARG A 211 -17.76 -2.08 27.72
N PHE A 212 -16.74 -2.32 26.91
CA PHE A 212 -16.08 -1.26 26.12
C PHE A 212 -16.66 -1.13 24.72
N GLN A 213 -17.74 -1.82 24.41
CA GLN A 213 -18.39 -1.74 23.11
C GLN A 213 -19.42 -0.60 23.10
N LEU A 214 -19.45 0.16 22.02
CA LEU A 214 -20.57 1.03 21.68
C LEU A 214 -21.69 0.20 21.07
N SER A 215 -22.93 0.63 21.24
CA SER A 215 -24.03 0.10 20.44
C SER A 215 -23.84 0.39 18.96
N ASP A 216 -24.54 -0.35 18.10
CA ASP A 216 -24.45 -0.14 16.65
C ASP A 216 -24.83 1.30 16.27
N ASP A 217 -25.88 1.85 16.87
CA ASP A 217 -26.35 3.22 16.60
C ASP A 217 -25.31 4.27 17.03
N GLU A 218 -24.67 4.08 18.18
CA GLU A 218 -23.61 4.98 18.66
C GLU A 218 -22.37 4.88 17.76
N LEU A 219 -22.05 3.68 17.29
CA LEU A 219 -20.91 3.49 16.37
C LEU A 219 -21.19 4.15 15.02
N PHE A 220 -22.39 4.05 14.49
CA PHE A 220 -22.79 4.74 13.27
C PHE A 220 -22.78 6.27 13.46
N GLN A 221 -23.19 6.79 14.60
CA GLN A 221 -23.01 8.21 14.92
C GLN A 221 -21.53 8.63 14.91
N CYS A 222 -20.64 7.77 15.40
CA CYS A 222 -19.19 8.04 15.32
C CYS A 222 -18.71 8.09 13.86
N PHE A 223 -19.21 7.24 12.98
CA PHE A 223 -18.84 7.26 11.55
C PHE A 223 -19.35 8.53 10.86
N ASP A 224 -20.61 8.91 11.09
CA ASP A 224 -21.19 10.13 10.55
C ASP A 224 -20.44 11.36 11.04
N TYR A 225 -20.09 11.40 12.33
CA TYR A 225 -19.30 12.46 12.91
C TYR A 225 -17.88 12.52 12.31
N THR A 226 -17.24 11.37 12.14
CA THR A 226 -15.93 11.26 11.50
C THR A 226 -15.96 11.85 10.08
N ALA A 227 -16.96 11.45 9.28
CA ALA A 227 -17.16 11.98 7.93
C ALA A 227 -17.43 13.50 7.93
N SER A 228 -18.20 14.01 8.89
CA SER A 228 -18.49 15.45 9.03
C SER A 228 -17.24 16.29 9.32
N LYS A 229 -16.20 15.70 9.90
CA LYS A 229 -14.88 16.34 10.13
C LYS A 229 -13.95 16.24 8.92
N GLY A 230 -14.38 15.62 7.82
CA GLY A 230 -13.56 15.38 6.63
C GLY A 230 -12.56 14.23 6.78
N LEU A 231 -12.65 13.43 7.83
CA LEU A 231 -11.90 12.19 8.01
C LEU A 231 -12.65 11.03 7.34
N ILE A 232 -11.90 10.03 6.89
CA ILE A 232 -12.48 8.80 6.35
C ILE A 232 -12.78 7.85 7.52
N PRO A 233 -14.05 7.45 7.75
CA PRO A 233 -14.36 6.41 8.72
C PRO A 233 -13.87 5.04 8.21
N LEU A 234 -13.26 4.27 9.09
CA LEU A 234 -12.81 2.91 8.82
C LEU A 234 -13.20 2.01 10.00
N CYS A 235 -13.53 0.77 9.73
CA CYS A 235 -13.86 -0.17 10.80
C CYS A 235 -13.26 -1.55 10.54
N THR A 236 -12.91 -2.25 11.61
CA THR A 236 -12.59 -3.67 11.60
C THR A 236 -13.85 -4.46 11.93
N PRO A 237 -14.47 -5.17 10.97
CA PRO A 237 -15.46 -6.19 11.30
C PRO A 237 -14.75 -7.43 11.84
N TRP A 238 -15.18 -7.94 12.97
CA TRP A 238 -14.64 -9.16 13.57
C TRP A 238 -15.47 -10.41 13.20
N ASP A 239 -16.60 -10.22 12.53
CA ASP A 239 -17.52 -11.27 12.15
C ASP A 239 -18.38 -10.85 10.94
N GLU A 240 -19.12 -11.84 10.40
CA GLU A 240 -19.95 -11.66 9.21
C GLU A 240 -21.13 -10.69 9.44
N THR A 241 -21.73 -10.71 10.64
CA THR A 241 -22.86 -9.81 10.97
C THR A 241 -22.37 -8.36 11.02
N SER A 242 -21.21 -8.12 11.64
CA SER A 242 -20.56 -6.81 11.68
C SER A 242 -20.21 -6.33 10.27
N LEU A 243 -19.68 -7.22 9.41
CA LEU A 243 -19.41 -6.89 8.02
C LEU A 243 -20.66 -6.45 7.27
N GLU A 244 -21.78 -7.20 7.41
CA GLU A 244 -23.04 -6.87 6.76
C GLU A 244 -23.55 -5.49 7.20
N LYS A 245 -23.56 -5.19 8.50
CA LYS A 245 -23.98 -3.90 9.04
C LYS A 245 -23.12 -2.74 8.51
N LEU A 246 -21.79 -2.90 8.53
CA LEU A 246 -20.86 -1.90 8.04
C LEU A 246 -20.99 -1.68 6.53
N ASN A 247 -21.20 -2.75 5.78
CA ASN A 247 -21.41 -2.66 4.34
C ASN A 247 -22.73 -1.94 3.98
N ASN A 248 -23.80 -2.19 4.75
CA ASN A 248 -25.09 -1.53 4.60
C ASN A 248 -25.05 -0.06 5.02
N TRP A 249 -24.23 0.31 6.02
CA TRP A 249 -23.97 1.71 6.36
C TRP A 249 -23.28 2.47 5.21
N GLY A 250 -22.54 1.77 4.36
CA GLY A 250 -21.81 2.37 3.23
C GLY A 250 -20.32 2.54 3.46
N MET A 251 -19.71 1.77 4.39
CA MET A 251 -18.26 1.81 4.64
C MET A 251 -17.47 1.67 3.34
N GLU A 252 -16.46 2.53 3.12
CA GLU A 252 -15.73 2.60 1.84
C GLU A 252 -14.53 1.65 1.75
N GLY A 253 -14.17 1.01 2.86
CA GLY A 253 -13.11 0.00 2.94
C GLY A 253 -13.11 -0.69 4.28
N PHE A 254 -12.35 -1.74 4.46
CA PHE A 254 -12.34 -2.52 5.68
C PHE A 254 -10.92 -2.75 6.21
N LYS A 255 -10.80 -2.79 7.53
CA LYS A 255 -9.58 -3.20 8.21
C LYS A 255 -9.67 -4.70 8.54
N VAL A 256 -8.62 -5.45 8.23
CA VAL A 256 -8.45 -6.84 8.65
C VAL A 256 -7.49 -6.87 9.83
N ALA A 257 -7.94 -7.37 10.97
CA ALA A 257 -7.10 -7.50 12.16
C ALA A 257 -5.99 -8.53 11.94
N SER A 258 -4.87 -8.41 12.70
CA SER A 258 -3.79 -9.40 12.65
C SER A 258 -4.26 -10.82 12.95
N ALA A 259 -5.21 -10.96 13.89
CA ALA A 259 -5.79 -12.26 14.26
C ALA A 259 -6.62 -12.90 13.13
N ASP A 260 -7.21 -12.07 12.25
CA ASP A 260 -8.06 -12.54 11.15
C ASP A 260 -7.35 -12.62 9.81
N PHE A 261 -6.05 -12.33 9.74
CA PHE A 261 -5.31 -12.41 8.48
C PHE A 261 -5.27 -13.83 7.90
N THR A 262 -5.41 -14.85 8.74
CA THR A 262 -5.51 -16.26 8.34
C THR A 262 -6.95 -16.77 8.24
N ASN A 263 -7.94 -15.94 8.57
CA ASN A 263 -9.36 -16.25 8.46
C ASN A 263 -9.83 -16.07 7.00
N HIS A 264 -9.48 -17.02 6.14
CA HIS A 264 -9.76 -16.94 4.70
C HIS A 264 -11.25 -16.79 4.40
N ARG A 265 -12.13 -17.35 5.24
CA ARG A 265 -13.59 -17.21 5.06
C ARG A 265 -14.03 -15.75 5.19
N LEU A 266 -13.60 -15.05 6.25
CA LEU A 266 -13.92 -13.64 6.45
C LEU A 266 -13.29 -12.78 5.34
N ILE A 267 -12.04 -13.07 4.94
CA ILE A 267 -11.36 -12.35 3.85
C ILE A 267 -12.12 -12.50 2.53
N THR A 268 -12.61 -13.69 2.18
CA THR A 268 -13.43 -13.90 0.97
C THR A 268 -14.70 -13.05 1.01
N GLN A 269 -15.39 -12.99 2.15
CA GLN A 269 -16.59 -12.18 2.30
C GLN A 269 -16.29 -10.68 2.21
N LEU A 270 -15.21 -10.23 2.86
CA LEU A 270 -14.74 -8.85 2.75
C LEU A 270 -14.41 -8.49 1.28
N THR A 271 -13.72 -9.37 0.57
CA THR A 271 -13.35 -9.15 -0.84
C THR A 271 -14.57 -9.11 -1.75
N ALA A 272 -15.59 -9.94 -1.47
CA ALA A 272 -16.84 -9.95 -2.22
C ALA A 272 -17.60 -8.61 -2.19
N THR A 273 -17.32 -7.73 -1.22
CA THR A 273 -17.86 -6.37 -1.20
C THR A 273 -17.30 -5.47 -2.31
N GLY A 274 -16.20 -5.86 -2.94
CA GLY A 274 -15.48 -5.05 -3.93
C GLY A 274 -14.72 -3.86 -3.34
N LYS A 275 -14.68 -3.73 -2.02
CA LYS A 275 -14.06 -2.61 -1.29
C LYS A 275 -12.61 -2.91 -0.89
N PRO A 276 -11.77 -1.88 -0.75
CA PRO A 276 -10.36 -2.04 -0.40
C PRO A 276 -10.18 -2.58 1.02
N LEU A 277 -9.13 -3.39 1.20
CA LEU A 277 -8.77 -4.03 2.45
C LEU A 277 -7.42 -3.51 2.97
N ILE A 278 -7.38 -3.12 4.25
CA ILE A 278 -6.15 -2.77 4.96
C ILE A 278 -5.83 -3.92 5.92
N CYS A 279 -4.84 -4.73 5.58
CA CYS A 279 -4.58 -6.01 6.24
C CYS A 279 -3.37 -5.95 7.17
N SER A 280 -3.57 -6.18 8.47
CA SER A 280 -2.49 -6.31 9.46
C SER A 280 -1.91 -7.71 9.45
N THR A 281 -0.57 -7.83 9.59
CA THR A 281 0.15 -9.11 9.53
C THR A 281 0.84 -9.51 10.83
N GLY A 282 0.58 -8.80 11.93
CA GLY A 282 1.37 -8.91 13.18
C GLY A 282 1.28 -10.25 13.93
N MET A 283 0.31 -11.11 13.61
CA MET A 283 0.15 -12.43 14.24
C MET A 283 0.40 -13.58 13.25
N ALA A 284 0.88 -13.29 12.04
CA ALA A 284 1.08 -14.29 11.01
C ALA A 284 2.58 -14.53 10.76
N SER A 285 2.97 -15.78 10.59
CA SER A 285 4.29 -16.17 10.07
C SER A 285 4.44 -15.78 8.60
N GLU A 286 5.66 -15.71 8.08
CA GLU A 286 5.87 -15.39 6.65
C GLU A 286 5.18 -16.43 5.72
N GLN A 287 5.09 -17.69 6.13
CA GLN A 287 4.38 -18.71 5.36
C GLN A 287 2.87 -18.41 5.28
N GLU A 288 2.26 -18.02 6.38
CA GLU A 288 0.85 -17.61 6.44
C GLU A 288 0.61 -16.30 5.67
N ILE A 289 1.54 -15.33 5.77
CA ILE A 289 1.48 -14.09 4.98
C ILE A 289 1.47 -14.42 3.48
N ARG A 290 2.35 -15.32 3.01
CA ARG A 290 2.37 -15.76 1.62
C ARG A 290 1.06 -16.47 1.21
N ALA A 291 0.48 -17.27 2.10
CA ALA A 291 -0.80 -17.93 1.85
C ALA A 291 -1.94 -16.91 1.77
N GLY A 292 -2.02 -15.97 2.71
CA GLY A 292 -3.00 -14.88 2.71
C GLY A 292 -2.90 -13.98 1.48
N ILE A 293 -1.67 -13.62 1.06
CA ILE A 293 -1.43 -12.85 -0.18
C ILE A 293 -1.98 -13.60 -1.39
N ARG A 294 -1.68 -14.90 -1.53
CA ARG A 294 -2.21 -15.69 -2.64
C ARG A 294 -3.73 -15.75 -2.62
N HIS A 295 -4.32 -15.86 -1.43
CA HIS A 295 -5.78 -15.86 -1.29
C HIS A 295 -6.37 -14.53 -1.72
N LEU A 296 -5.89 -13.39 -1.21
CA LEU A 296 -6.31 -12.05 -1.62
C LEU A 296 -6.18 -11.83 -3.14
N GLN A 297 -5.08 -12.28 -3.74
CA GLN A 297 -4.85 -12.17 -5.19
C GLN A 297 -5.80 -13.04 -6.01
N ASN A 298 -6.07 -14.27 -5.56
CA ASN A 298 -7.01 -15.18 -6.24
C ASN A 298 -8.45 -14.65 -6.20
N GLU A 299 -8.84 -14.03 -5.08
CA GLU A 299 -10.15 -13.37 -4.93
C GLU A 299 -10.23 -12.02 -5.66
N GLY A 300 -9.12 -11.50 -6.20
CA GLY A 300 -9.06 -10.21 -6.87
C GLY A 300 -9.20 -9.01 -5.95
N ALA A 301 -8.84 -9.15 -4.67
CA ALA A 301 -8.92 -8.10 -3.67
C ALA A 301 -8.02 -6.90 -4.01
N ALA A 302 -8.51 -5.69 -3.77
CA ALA A 302 -7.68 -4.51 -3.65
C ALA A 302 -7.22 -4.40 -2.20
N TYR A 303 -5.91 -4.47 -1.93
CA TYR A 303 -5.40 -4.52 -0.56
C TYR A 303 -4.05 -3.83 -0.38
N VAL A 304 -3.78 -3.42 0.87
CA VAL A 304 -2.44 -3.08 1.38
C VAL A 304 -2.12 -3.92 2.60
N LEU A 305 -0.83 -4.21 2.82
CA LEU A 305 -0.36 -4.91 4.01
C LEU A 305 0.25 -3.92 4.99
N LEU A 306 -0.04 -4.12 6.28
CA LEU A 306 0.58 -3.39 7.36
C LEU A 306 1.57 -4.29 8.09
N HIS A 307 2.78 -3.79 8.31
CA HIS A 307 3.70 -4.37 9.28
C HIS A 307 3.23 -3.99 10.70
N CYS A 308 2.88 -4.98 11.48
CA CYS A 308 2.40 -4.82 12.84
C CYS A 308 3.17 -5.73 13.80
N ASN A 309 3.22 -5.31 15.06
CA ASN A 309 3.65 -6.14 16.18
C ASN A 309 2.48 -6.24 17.16
N SER A 310 2.18 -7.46 17.63
CA SER A 310 1.03 -7.72 18.51
C SER A 310 1.34 -7.59 20.01
N THR A 311 2.42 -6.89 20.35
CA THR A 311 2.80 -6.53 21.71
C THR A 311 2.51 -5.07 21.98
N TYR A 312 1.82 -4.76 23.06
CA TYR A 312 1.41 -3.40 23.45
C TYR A 312 1.94 -3.01 24.83
N PRO A 313 2.83 -2.01 24.96
CA PRO A 313 3.54 -1.32 23.88
C PRO A 313 4.63 -2.22 23.25
N THR A 314 4.90 -2.02 21.96
CA THR A 314 5.97 -2.73 21.26
C THR A 314 7.34 -2.27 21.76
N PRO A 315 8.23 -3.14 22.25
CA PRO A 315 9.60 -2.77 22.58
C PRO A 315 10.35 -2.33 21.31
N PHE A 316 11.19 -1.28 21.40
CA PHE A 316 11.93 -0.76 20.25
C PHE A 316 12.77 -1.82 19.51
N LYS A 317 13.35 -2.79 20.24
CA LYS A 317 14.13 -3.90 19.67
C LYS A 317 13.32 -4.81 18.75
N ASP A 318 11.99 -4.82 18.88
CA ASP A 318 11.08 -5.71 18.17
C ASP A 318 10.32 -5.00 17.03
N VAL A 319 10.57 -3.70 16.81
CA VAL A 319 9.86 -2.89 15.80
C VAL A 319 10.15 -3.33 14.36
N ASN A 320 11.38 -3.72 14.05
CA ASN A 320 11.78 -4.33 12.75
C ASN A 320 11.26 -3.63 11.48
N LEU A 321 11.35 -2.29 11.38
CA LEU A 321 10.78 -1.51 10.26
C LEU A 321 11.23 -1.97 8.86
N ARG A 322 12.42 -2.59 8.73
CA ARG A 322 12.89 -3.15 7.45
C ARG A 322 12.02 -4.28 6.91
N TYR A 323 11.15 -4.86 7.74
CA TYR A 323 10.20 -5.86 7.29
C TYR A 323 9.14 -5.27 6.34
N LEU A 324 8.94 -3.95 6.32
CA LEU A 324 8.12 -3.26 5.32
C LEU A 324 8.62 -3.53 3.89
N ASP A 325 9.95 -3.49 3.67
CA ASP A 325 10.52 -3.82 2.36
C ASP A 325 10.22 -5.27 1.98
N ARG A 326 10.29 -6.16 2.97
CA ARG A 326 9.96 -7.58 2.78
C ARG A 326 8.49 -7.81 2.44
N LEU A 327 7.56 -7.16 3.14
CA LEU A 327 6.14 -7.23 2.83
C LEU A 327 5.85 -6.73 1.41
N ARG A 328 6.48 -5.63 0.99
CA ARG A 328 6.38 -5.09 -0.36
C ARG A 328 6.87 -6.09 -1.42
N GLU A 329 8.01 -6.76 -1.17
CA GLU A 329 8.52 -7.82 -2.05
C GLU A 329 7.54 -8.99 -2.17
N LEU A 330 6.95 -9.41 -1.05
CA LEU A 330 6.02 -10.54 -0.99
C LEU A 330 4.69 -10.24 -1.71
N ALA A 331 4.14 -9.07 -1.47
CA ALA A 331 2.83 -8.67 -1.97
C ALA A 331 2.87 -8.22 -3.44
N GLY A 332 3.99 -7.64 -3.88
CA GLY A 332 4.05 -6.92 -5.16
C GLY A 332 3.11 -5.71 -5.20
N ALA A 333 2.69 -5.21 -4.03
CA ALA A 333 1.76 -4.11 -3.81
C ALA A 333 2.40 -3.08 -2.85
N PRO A 334 1.86 -1.85 -2.77
CA PRO A 334 2.31 -0.82 -1.84
C PRO A 334 2.29 -1.27 -0.39
#